data_630f85ac756edd2f3afb006567082604
#
_entry.id   630f85ac756edd2f3afb006567082604
#
_cell.length_a   1.000
_cell.length_b   1.000
_cell.length_c   1.000
_cell.angle_alpha   90.00
_cell.angle_beta   90.00
_cell.angle_gamma   90.00
#
_symmetry.space_group_name_H-M   'P 1'
#
loop_
_entity.id
_entity.type
_entity.pdbx_description
1 polymer ?
#
loop_
_entity_poly.entity_id
_entity_poly.type
_entity_poly.pdbx_seq_one_letter_code
_entity_poly.pdbx_strand_id
1 'polypeptide(L)'
;LVGSEMRIRDRELAELTIEFYRRNYIEGLFLSSGVLRNPDYTMEQMIRAIRILREEYRFNGYIHAKAIPGAAPELVEQLGLLADRLSCNIELPSEAGLRTLAPEKTKAAVLAPMRQIQVRSIQNKEELVKYRHTPKFAPAGQSTQMIVGATPDSDLHILRLTQGLYDRYQLKRVFFSAYVPVVESALLPSKETKPPLLREHRLYQADWLLRFYGFRAEELLDEQAPSFDPRLDPKCCWALRHPDFFPVEVNRADYEALLRVPGLGVVSARRILTARRSGPLRLENLPKLGVVMKRAQYFLTANGRMADGLRFTQDSLLRNLITVEQSLLPQPEMRQLSLFDDAV
;
A
#
# COMPACT_ATOMS: atom_id res chain seq x y z
N LEU A 1 -21.88 -0.27 4.21
CA LEU A 1 -23.18 -0.51 3.57
C LEU A 1 -23.64 -1.90 3.98
N VAL A 2 -24.43 -1.96 5.05
CA VAL A 2 -25.10 -3.17 5.50
C VAL A 2 -26.29 -3.38 4.55
N GLY A 3 -26.26 -4.49 3.80
CA GLY A 3 -27.41 -5.23 3.38
C GLY A 3 -28.50 -4.50 2.60
N SER A 4 -28.25 -4.23 1.33
CA SER A 4 -29.25 -4.57 0.35
C SER A 4 -28.68 -5.70 -0.49
N GLU A 5 -29.29 -6.88 -0.45
CA GLU A 5 -29.01 -7.96 -1.40
C GLU A 5 -29.45 -7.50 -2.80
N MET A 6 -28.76 -6.54 -3.36
CA MET A 6 -28.91 -6.20 -4.76
C MET A 6 -28.15 -7.29 -5.53
N ARG A 7 -28.83 -8.36 -5.86
CA ARG A 7 -28.36 -9.40 -6.78
C ARG A 7 -28.32 -8.80 -8.18
N ILE A 8 -27.27 -8.02 -8.46
CA ILE A 8 -26.97 -7.61 -9.82
C ILE A 8 -26.63 -8.91 -10.57
N ARG A 9 -27.40 -9.23 -11.60
CA ARG A 9 -27.12 -10.39 -12.46
C ARG A 9 -25.82 -10.12 -13.22
N ASP A 10 -25.06 -11.17 -13.52
CA ASP A 10 -23.75 -11.09 -14.18
C ASP A 10 -23.78 -10.21 -15.43
N ARG A 11 -24.85 -10.32 -16.22
CA ARG A 11 -25.05 -9.53 -17.44
C ARG A 11 -25.36 -8.06 -17.14
N GLU A 12 -26.17 -7.76 -16.17
CA GLU A 12 -26.47 -6.38 -15.74
C GLU A 12 -25.22 -5.64 -15.25
N LEU A 13 -24.35 -6.34 -14.49
CA LEU A 13 -23.05 -5.81 -14.07
C LEU A 13 -22.17 -5.52 -15.27
N ALA A 14 -22.11 -6.43 -16.22
CA ALA A 14 -21.29 -6.26 -17.42
C ALA A 14 -21.82 -5.11 -18.30
N GLU A 15 -23.14 -5.01 -18.48
CA GLU A 15 -23.79 -3.92 -19.23
C GLU A 15 -23.53 -2.55 -18.57
N LEU A 16 -23.71 -2.44 -17.26
CA LEU A 16 -23.43 -1.20 -16.54
C LEU A 16 -21.95 -0.81 -16.66
N THR A 17 -21.04 -1.78 -16.50
CA THR A 17 -19.59 -1.53 -16.59
C THR A 17 -19.20 -1.04 -17.98
N ILE A 18 -19.69 -1.69 -19.06
CA ILE A 18 -19.34 -1.29 -20.42
C ILE A 18 -19.92 0.08 -20.80
N GLU A 19 -21.12 0.41 -20.33
CA GLU A 19 -21.71 1.72 -20.54
C GLU A 19 -20.90 2.85 -19.88
N PHE A 20 -20.45 2.66 -18.65
CA PHE A 20 -19.59 3.63 -17.98
C PHE A 20 -18.23 3.77 -18.66
N TYR A 21 -17.66 2.65 -19.12
CA TYR A 21 -16.40 2.64 -19.83
C TYR A 21 -16.49 3.39 -21.17
N ARG A 22 -17.52 3.13 -21.98
CA ARG A 22 -17.75 3.81 -23.26
C ARG A 22 -17.95 5.31 -23.12
N ARG A 23 -18.50 5.75 -21.98
CA ARG A 23 -18.68 7.17 -21.63
C ARG A 23 -17.45 7.81 -20.98
N ASN A 24 -16.33 7.08 -20.86
CA ASN A 24 -15.10 7.52 -20.17
C ASN A 24 -15.32 7.90 -18.69
N TYR A 25 -16.31 7.32 -18.01
CA TYR A 25 -16.52 7.54 -16.58
C TYR A 25 -15.61 6.66 -15.72
N ILE A 26 -15.16 5.51 -16.26
CA ILE A 26 -14.27 4.58 -15.61
C ILE A 26 -13.18 4.10 -16.58
N GLU A 27 -12.00 3.79 -16.04
CA GLU A 27 -10.88 3.20 -16.78
C GLU A 27 -10.76 1.69 -16.56
N GLY A 28 -11.45 1.17 -15.53
CA GLY A 28 -11.38 -0.23 -15.14
C GLY A 28 -12.48 -0.63 -14.17
N LEU A 29 -12.45 -1.89 -13.81
CA LEU A 29 -13.38 -2.52 -12.88
C LEU A 29 -12.64 -3.13 -11.70
N PHE A 30 -13.02 -2.80 -10.47
CA PHE A 30 -12.72 -3.59 -9.30
C PHE A 30 -13.91 -4.45 -8.93
N LEU A 31 -13.77 -5.78 -9.09
CA LEU A 31 -14.83 -6.72 -8.81
C LEU A 31 -14.59 -7.48 -7.51
N SER A 32 -15.52 -7.33 -6.59
CA SER A 32 -15.55 -8.01 -5.30
C SER A 32 -16.96 -8.46 -4.98
N SER A 33 -17.12 -9.55 -4.26
CA SER A 33 -18.40 -10.05 -3.77
C SER A 33 -18.28 -10.55 -2.35
N GLY A 34 -19.35 -10.48 -1.58
CA GLY A 34 -19.56 -11.36 -0.44
C GLY A 34 -19.80 -12.79 -0.91
N VAL A 35 -19.66 -13.76 -0.01
CA VAL A 35 -19.91 -15.17 -0.35
C VAL A 35 -21.41 -15.41 -0.53
N LEU A 36 -21.79 -15.77 -1.75
CA LEU A 36 -23.15 -16.18 -2.11
C LEU A 36 -23.20 -17.71 -2.09
N ARG A 37 -24.09 -18.33 -1.36
CA ARG A 37 -24.22 -19.79 -1.20
C ARG A 37 -22.93 -20.47 -0.72
N ASN A 38 -21.88 -20.48 -1.55
CA ASN A 38 -20.54 -20.98 -1.22
C ASN A 38 -19.46 -20.24 -2.05
N PRO A 39 -18.15 -20.41 -1.72
CA PRO A 39 -17.07 -19.74 -2.44
C PRO A 39 -17.02 -20.04 -3.93
N ASP A 40 -17.22 -21.29 -4.35
CA ASP A 40 -17.14 -21.70 -5.75
C ASP A 40 -18.24 -21.05 -6.57
N TYR A 41 -19.49 -21.13 -6.11
CA TYR A 41 -20.61 -20.48 -6.79
C TYR A 41 -20.36 -18.98 -6.98
N THR A 42 -19.83 -18.31 -5.93
CA THR A 42 -19.53 -16.88 -6.00
C THR A 42 -18.44 -16.59 -7.05
N MET A 43 -17.37 -17.38 -7.06
CA MET A 43 -16.30 -17.26 -8.06
C MET A 43 -16.80 -17.50 -9.47
N GLU A 44 -17.67 -18.49 -9.69
CA GLU A 44 -18.28 -18.77 -11.01
C GLU A 44 -19.09 -17.58 -11.52
N GLN A 45 -19.88 -16.92 -10.66
CA GLN A 45 -20.63 -15.72 -11.05
C GLN A 45 -19.67 -14.58 -11.44
N MET A 46 -18.63 -14.34 -10.64
CA MET A 46 -17.61 -13.31 -10.93
C MET A 46 -16.89 -13.59 -12.25
N ILE A 47 -16.49 -14.84 -12.48
CA ILE A 47 -15.82 -15.27 -13.71
C ILE A 47 -16.76 -15.07 -14.92
N ARG A 48 -18.03 -15.41 -14.78
CA ARG A 48 -19.04 -15.23 -15.85
C ARG A 48 -19.20 -13.75 -16.22
N ALA A 49 -19.34 -12.87 -15.24
CA ALA A 49 -19.44 -11.43 -15.48
C ALA A 49 -18.22 -10.87 -16.21
N ILE A 50 -17.00 -11.27 -15.78
CA ILE A 50 -15.75 -10.82 -16.42
C ILE A 50 -15.62 -11.42 -17.83
N ARG A 51 -16.05 -12.66 -18.03
CA ARG A 51 -16.02 -13.30 -19.35
C ARG A 51 -16.93 -12.58 -20.33
N ILE A 52 -18.16 -12.23 -19.94
CA ILE A 52 -19.06 -11.39 -20.75
C ILE A 52 -18.37 -10.07 -21.13
N LEU A 53 -17.73 -9.41 -20.18
CA LEU A 53 -16.99 -8.17 -20.45
C LEU A 53 -15.86 -8.38 -21.46
N ARG A 54 -15.02 -9.40 -21.29
CA ARG A 54 -13.85 -9.64 -22.14
C ARG A 54 -14.22 -10.16 -23.52
N GLU A 55 -15.12 -11.14 -23.60
CA GLU A 55 -15.42 -11.88 -24.81
C GLU A 55 -16.55 -11.25 -25.63
N GLU A 56 -17.68 -10.87 -24.99
CA GLU A 56 -18.82 -10.28 -25.70
C GLU A 56 -18.63 -8.77 -25.95
N TYR A 57 -18.28 -8.01 -24.91
CA TYR A 57 -18.14 -6.55 -25.00
C TYR A 57 -16.73 -6.07 -25.39
N ARG A 58 -15.74 -6.97 -25.45
CA ARG A 58 -14.32 -6.66 -25.76
C ARG A 58 -13.77 -5.56 -24.87
N PHE A 59 -14.10 -5.59 -23.60
CA PHE A 59 -13.64 -4.63 -22.61
C PHE A 59 -12.14 -4.72 -22.43
N ASN A 60 -11.41 -3.66 -22.78
CA ASN A 60 -9.95 -3.56 -22.66
C ASN A 60 -9.49 -2.79 -21.43
N GLY A 61 -10.42 -2.31 -20.59
CA GLY A 61 -10.10 -1.65 -19.33
C GLY A 61 -9.46 -2.60 -18.31
N TYR A 62 -8.83 -2.02 -17.32
CA TYR A 62 -8.18 -2.76 -16.23
C TYR A 62 -9.19 -3.50 -15.37
N ILE A 63 -8.98 -4.79 -15.11
CA ILE A 63 -9.80 -5.59 -14.19
C ILE A 63 -8.99 -6.05 -12.99
N HIS A 64 -9.38 -5.62 -11.81
CA HIS A 64 -8.91 -6.14 -10.54
C HIS A 64 -10.02 -6.97 -9.90
N ALA A 65 -9.79 -8.26 -9.71
CA ALA A 65 -10.78 -9.16 -9.13
C ALA A 65 -10.31 -9.70 -7.78
N LYS A 66 -11.26 -9.81 -6.84
CA LYS A 66 -11.00 -10.40 -5.52
C LYS A 66 -11.27 -11.91 -5.59
N ALA A 67 -10.24 -12.72 -5.44
CA ALA A 67 -10.38 -14.17 -5.26
C ALA A 67 -11.06 -14.47 -3.92
N ILE A 68 -12.09 -15.30 -3.96
CA ILE A 68 -12.86 -15.66 -2.77
C ILE A 68 -12.11 -16.76 -2.01
N PRO A 69 -11.77 -16.56 -0.72
CA PRO A 69 -11.11 -17.58 0.08
C PRO A 69 -11.94 -18.87 0.16
N GLY A 70 -11.27 -20.01 -0.03
CA GLY A 70 -11.92 -21.32 -0.02
C GLY A 70 -12.51 -21.77 -1.35
N ALA A 71 -12.41 -20.95 -2.41
CA ALA A 71 -12.81 -21.37 -3.76
C ALA A 71 -11.83 -22.40 -4.35
N ALA A 72 -12.34 -23.25 -5.24
CA ALA A 72 -11.54 -24.27 -5.92
C ALA A 72 -10.37 -23.67 -6.72
N PRO A 73 -9.19 -24.31 -6.73
CA PRO A 73 -8.00 -23.81 -7.42
C PRO A 73 -8.23 -23.53 -8.92
N GLU A 74 -9.05 -24.30 -9.57
CA GLU A 74 -9.40 -24.18 -10.99
C GLU A 74 -10.13 -22.84 -11.27
N LEU A 75 -10.94 -22.37 -10.32
CA LEU A 75 -11.64 -21.10 -10.45
C LEU A 75 -10.68 -19.92 -10.24
N VAL A 76 -9.70 -20.05 -9.36
CA VAL A 76 -8.64 -19.05 -9.20
C VAL A 76 -7.80 -18.93 -10.46
N GLU A 77 -7.49 -20.07 -11.12
CA GLU A 77 -6.80 -20.09 -12.42
C GLU A 77 -7.61 -19.38 -13.51
N GLN A 78 -8.89 -19.72 -13.65
CA GLN A 78 -9.77 -19.08 -14.65
C GLN A 78 -9.89 -17.58 -14.41
N LEU A 79 -10.05 -17.16 -13.15
CA LEU A 79 -10.14 -15.73 -12.80
C LEU A 79 -8.86 -14.99 -13.17
N GLY A 80 -7.68 -15.61 -12.93
CA GLY A 80 -6.38 -15.03 -13.22
C GLY A 80 -6.08 -14.87 -14.71
N LEU A 81 -6.66 -15.71 -15.56
CA LEU A 81 -6.56 -15.57 -17.02
C LEU A 81 -7.43 -14.42 -17.60
N LEU A 82 -8.44 -14.00 -16.85
CA LEU A 82 -9.38 -12.95 -17.29
C LEU A 82 -9.09 -11.58 -16.66
N ALA A 83 -8.50 -11.56 -15.46
CA ALA A 83 -8.24 -10.35 -14.70
C ALA A 83 -6.78 -9.88 -14.84
N ASP A 84 -6.55 -8.57 -14.77
CA ASP A 84 -5.20 -8.00 -14.77
C ASP A 84 -4.52 -8.15 -13.41
N ARG A 85 -5.29 -8.06 -12.33
CA ARG A 85 -4.81 -8.24 -10.95
C ARG A 85 -5.77 -9.09 -10.16
N LEU A 86 -5.19 -9.94 -9.32
CA LEU A 86 -5.94 -10.66 -8.30
C LEU A 86 -5.63 -10.12 -6.89
N SER A 87 -6.62 -10.16 -6.01
CA SER A 87 -6.40 -9.93 -4.58
C SER A 87 -7.07 -11.02 -3.76
N CYS A 88 -6.39 -11.43 -2.70
CA CYS A 88 -6.95 -12.24 -1.64
C CYS A 88 -6.69 -11.51 -0.32
N ASN A 89 -7.76 -10.99 0.29
CA ASN A 89 -7.60 -10.14 1.46
C ASN A 89 -7.35 -10.95 2.72
N ILE A 90 -6.31 -10.60 3.47
CA ILE A 90 -6.02 -11.20 4.78
C ILE A 90 -6.88 -10.61 5.89
N GLU A 91 -7.48 -9.46 5.66
CA GLU A 91 -8.41 -8.68 6.51
C GLU A 91 -7.76 -8.21 7.82
N LEU A 92 -7.15 -9.08 8.60
CA LEU A 92 -6.57 -8.75 9.91
C LEU A 92 -5.11 -9.22 10.02
N PRO A 93 -4.27 -8.49 10.78
CA PRO A 93 -2.84 -8.78 10.86
C PRO A 93 -2.52 -10.11 11.56
N SER A 94 -3.34 -10.52 12.53
CA SER A 94 -3.08 -11.67 13.38
C SER A 94 -4.12 -12.78 13.23
N GLU A 95 -3.68 -14.01 13.47
CA GLU A 95 -4.59 -15.17 13.51
C GLU A 95 -5.57 -15.10 14.67
N ALA A 96 -5.17 -14.50 15.80
CA ALA A 96 -6.03 -14.25 16.93
C ALA A 96 -7.16 -13.27 16.55
N GLY A 97 -6.82 -12.19 15.87
CA GLY A 97 -7.80 -11.24 15.34
C GLY A 97 -8.78 -11.91 14.36
N LEU A 98 -8.28 -12.72 13.42
CA LEU A 98 -9.14 -13.47 12.50
C LEU A 98 -10.12 -14.40 13.25
N ARG A 99 -9.64 -15.18 14.21
CA ARG A 99 -10.51 -16.07 15.01
C ARG A 99 -11.60 -15.33 15.74
N THR A 100 -11.31 -14.11 16.20
CA THR A 100 -12.27 -13.31 16.99
C THR A 100 -13.28 -12.59 16.08
N LEU A 101 -12.84 -11.99 14.99
CA LEU A 101 -13.67 -11.08 14.18
C LEU A 101 -14.15 -11.67 12.84
N ALA A 102 -13.52 -12.73 12.37
CA ALA A 102 -13.85 -13.42 11.12
C ALA A 102 -13.61 -14.94 11.24
N PRO A 103 -14.32 -15.64 12.18
CA PRO A 103 -14.07 -17.04 12.50
C PRO A 103 -14.25 -18.01 11.32
N GLU A 104 -15.02 -17.60 10.31
CA GLU A 104 -15.19 -18.34 9.05
C GLU A 104 -13.95 -18.29 8.15
N LYS A 105 -12.99 -17.39 8.40
CA LYS A 105 -11.75 -17.25 7.63
C LYS A 105 -10.58 -17.86 8.38
N THR A 106 -10.01 -18.93 7.82
CA THR A 106 -8.77 -19.49 8.35
C THR A 106 -7.55 -18.90 7.64
N LYS A 107 -6.43 -18.83 8.33
CA LYS A 107 -5.15 -18.44 7.75
C LYS A 107 -4.80 -19.26 6.50
N ALA A 108 -5.07 -20.57 6.54
CA ALA A 108 -4.83 -21.47 5.41
C ALA A 108 -5.70 -21.12 4.20
N ALA A 109 -6.99 -20.86 4.40
CA ALA A 109 -7.92 -20.49 3.33
C ALA A 109 -7.54 -19.18 2.63
N VAL A 110 -6.90 -18.26 3.35
CA VAL A 110 -6.42 -16.99 2.79
C VAL A 110 -5.08 -17.13 2.09
N LEU A 111 -4.13 -17.87 2.67
CA LEU A 111 -2.78 -17.99 2.13
C LEU A 111 -2.65 -18.99 0.98
N ALA A 112 -3.53 -20.01 0.89
CA ALA A 112 -3.49 -21.00 -0.18
C ALA A 112 -3.72 -20.36 -1.57
N PRO A 113 -4.74 -19.52 -1.81
CA PRO A 113 -4.89 -18.81 -3.09
C PRO A 113 -3.70 -17.90 -3.41
N MET A 114 -3.13 -17.20 -2.42
CA MET A 114 -1.95 -16.35 -2.63
C MET A 114 -0.76 -17.15 -3.15
N ARG A 115 -0.52 -18.34 -2.56
CA ARG A 115 0.55 -19.24 -3.01
C ARG A 115 0.29 -19.75 -4.43
N GLN A 116 -0.93 -20.15 -4.71
CA GLN A 116 -1.32 -20.61 -6.06
C GLN A 116 -1.08 -19.50 -7.10
N ILE A 117 -1.55 -18.27 -6.84
CA ILE A 117 -1.36 -17.13 -7.73
C ILE A 117 0.14 -16.85 -7.93
N GLN A 118 0.95 -16.93 -6.89
CA GLN A 118 2.41 -16.78 -6.99
C GLN A 118 3.03 -17.83 -7.92
N VAL A 119 2.78 -19.11 -7.64
CA VAL A 119 3.34 -20.22 -8.43
C VAL A 119 2.93 -20.09 -9.90
N ARG A 120 1.65 -19.87 -10.15
CA ARG A 120 1.14 -19.71 -11.50
C ARG A 120 1.68 -18.49 -12.23
N SER A 121 1.85 -17.36 -11.51
CA SER A 121 2.47 -16.16 -12.09
C SER A 121 3.94 -16.37 -12.49
N ILE A 122 4.69 -17.18 -11.73
CA ILE A 122 6.06 -17.54 -12.06
C ILE A 122 6.08 -18.44 -13.31
N GLN A 123 5.28 -19.50 -13.33
CA GLN A 123 5.14 -20.39 -14.48
C GLN A 123 4.72 -19.64 -15.74
N ASN A 124 3.75 -18.74 -15.63
CA ASN A 124 3.28 -17.95 -16.78
C ASN A 124 4.36 -17.04 -17.36
N LYS A 125 5.25 -16.47 -16.54
CA LYS A 125 6.40 -15.69 -17.02
C LYS A 125 7.35 -16.56 -17.84
N GLU A 126 7.61 -17.82 -17.43
CA GLU A 126 8.46 -18.75 -18.17
C GLU A 126 7.79 -19.20 -19.48
N GLU A 127 6.47 -19.46 -19.43
CA GLU A 127 5.68 -19.81 -20.62
C GLU A 127 5.69 -18.67 -21.66
N LEU A 128 5.53 -17.41 -21.21
CA LEU A 128 5.56 -16.24 -22.08
C LEU A 128 6.91 -16.04 -22.80
N VAL A 129 8.02 -16.52 -22.19
CA VAL A 129 9.32 -16.52 -22.85
C VAL A 129 9.41 -17.61 -23.91
N LYS A 130 8.81 -18.79 -23.65
CA LYS A 130 8.89 -19.96 -24.52
C LYS A 130 7.88 -19.95 -25.67
N TYR A 131 6.68 -19.43 -25.42
CA TYR A 131 5.54 -19.54 -26.34
C TYR A 131 4.91 -18.17 -26.66
N ARG A 132 4.88 -17.82 -27.92
CA ARG A 132 4.43 -16.48 -28.40
C ARG A 132 2.98 -16.13 -28.07
N HIS A 133 2.10 -17.11 -27.97
CA HIS A 133 0.65 -16.92 -27.83
C HIS A 133 0.10 -17.37 -26.46
N THR A 134 0.97 -17.49 -25.46
CA THR A 134 0.53 -17.84 -24.11
C THR A 134 -0.38 -16.75 -23.53
N PRO A 135 -1.56 -17.09 -23.00
CA PRO A 135 -2.40 -16.15 -22.29
C PRO A 135 -1.67 -15.60 -21.06
N LYS A 136 -1.85 -14.31 -20.77
CA LYS A 136 -1.30 -13.69 -19.58
C LYS A 136 -2.14 -14.05 -18.37
N PHE A 137 -1.49 -14.46 -17.30
CA PHE A 137 -2.12 -14.72 -16.00
C PHE A 137 -1.84 -13.57 -15.04
N ALA A 138 -2.88 -12.84 -14.63
CA ALA A 138 -2.82 -11.71 -13.69
C ALA A 138 -1.56 -10.83 -13.90
N PRO A 139 -1.37 -10.19 -15.07
CA PRO A 139 -0.11 -9.53 -15.45
C PRO A 139 0.30 -8.40 -14.49
N ALA A 140 -0.65 -7.76 -13.80
CA ALA A 140 -0.38 -6.77 -12.76
C ALA A 140 -0.10 -7.39 -11.37
N GLY A 141 -0.09 -8.74 -11.29
CA GLY A 141 0.25 -9.50 -10.09
C GLY A 141 -0.86 -9.53 -9.05
N GLN A 142 -0.48 -9.88 -7.82
CA GLN A 142 -1.41 -9.99 -6.71
C GLN A 142 -1.23 -8.90 -5.65
N SER A 143 -2.31 -8.63 -4.91
CA SER A 143 -2.35 -7.72 -3.78
C SER A 143 -3.20 -8.28 -2.64
N THR A 144 -3.12 -7.65 -1.49
CA THR A 144 -3.98 -7.94 -0.34
C THR A 144 -4.38 -6.65 0.37
N GLN A 145 -5.34 -6.75 1.26
CA GLN A 145 -5.77 -5.66 2.12
C GLN A 145 -5.88 -6.15 3.56
N MET A 146 -5.54 -5.26 4.50
CA MET A 146 -5.77 -5.48 5.93
C MET A 146 -6.35 -4.23 6.59
N ILE A 147 -7.15 -4.46 7.61
CA ILE A 147 -7.79 -3.43 8.44
C ILE A 147 -6.83 -3.09 9.58
N VAL A 148 -6.67 -1.81 9.83
CA VAL A 148 -5.78 -1.27 10.86
C VAL A 148 -6.61 -0.61 11.96
N GLY A 149 -6.40 -1.03 13.21
CA GLY A 149 -7.08 -0.46 14.37
C GLY A 149 -8.38 -1.16 14.78
N ALA A 150 -8.79 -2.24 14.10
CA ALA A 150 -9.85 -3.12 14.59
C ALA A 150 -9.36 -4.06 15.71
N THR A 151 -8.07 -4.36 15.71
CA THR A 151 -7.37 -5.22 16.67
C THR A 151 -6.19 -4.49 17.30
N PRO A 152 -5.67 -4.92 18.48
CA PRO A 152 -4.57 -4.25 19.16
C PRO A 152 -3.18 -4.55 18.56
N ASP A 153 -3.12 -5.04 17.34
CA ASP A 153 -1.86 -5.36 16.66
C ASP A 153 -0.97 -4.12 16.50
N SER A 154 0.33 -4.26 16.80
CA SER A 154 1.32 -3.20 16.66
C SER A 154 1.70 -2.96 15.20
N ASP A 155 2.26 -1.77 14.89
CA ASP A 155 2.74 -1.46 13.54
C ASP A 155 3.92 -2.35 13.14
N LEU A 156 4.78 -2.74 14.10
CA LEU A 156 5.85 -3.71 13.87
C LEU A 156 5.30 -5.05 13.40
N HIS A 157 4.24 -5.56 14.06
CA HIS A 157 3.60 -6.81 13.65
C HIS A 157 3.04 -6.70 12.22
N ILE A 158 2.34 -5.60 11.92
CA ILE A 158 1.81 -5.31 10.59
C ILE A 158 2.92 -5.25 9.54
N LEU A 159 4.03 -4.57 9.82
CA LEU A 159 5.14 -4.45 8.88
C LEU A 159 5.89 -5.75 8.66
N ARG A 160 6.13 -6.55 9.70
CA ARG A 160 6.73 -7.88 9.58
C ARG A 160 5.88 -8.79 8.71
N LEU A 161 4.56 -8.78 8.93
CA LEU A 161 3.63 -9.51 8.07
C LEU A 161 3.69 -9.00 6.64
N THR A 162 3.63 -7.68 6.43
CA THR A 162 3.70 -7.04 5.12
C THR A 162 4.96 -7.42 4.37
N GLN A 163 6.13 -7.34 5.02
CA GLN A 163 7.40 -7.75 4.45
C GLN A 163 7.41 -9.25 4.09
N GLY A 164 6.93 -10.11 5.00
CA GLY A 164 6.81 -11.53 4.75
C GLY A 164 5.90 -11.88 3.56
N LEU A 165 4.84 -11.08 3.33
CA LEU A 165 3.97 -11.22 2.16
C LEU A 165 4.69 -10.84 0.86
N TYR A 166 5.50 -9.78 0.87
CA TYR A 166 6.32 -9.43 -0.29
C TYR A 166 7.37 -10.49 -0.59
N ASP A 167 8.11 -10.93 0.42
CA ASP A 167 9.22 -11.87 0.28
C ASP A 167 8.74 -13.27 -0.14
N ARG A 168 7.67 -13.77 0.49
CA ARG A 168 7.21 -15.16 0.30
C ARG A 168 6.20 -15.33 -0.82
N TYR A 169 5.31 -14.34 -1.04
CA TYR A 169 4.21 -14.47 -2.01
C TYR A 169 4.35 -13.52 -3.20
N GLN A 170 5.43 -12.73 -3.27
CA GLN A 170 5.71 -11.78 -4.35
C GLN A 170 4.53 -10.80 -4.61
N LEU A 171 3.83 -10.40 -3.56
CA LEU A 171 2.77 -9.41 -3.67
C LEU A 171 3.31 -8.12 -4.30
N LYS A 172 2.46 -7.43 -5.05
CA LYS A 172 2.78 -6.11 -5.60
C LYS A 172 2.40 -4.98 -4.66
N ARG A 173 1.39 -5.20 -3.81
CA ARG A 173 0.94 -4.21 -2.84
C ARG A 173 0.14 -4.85 -1.70
N VAL A 174 0.36 -4.31 -0.51
CA VAL A 174 -0.52 -4.46 0.64
C VAL A 174 -1.28 -3.15 0.80
N PHE A 175 -2.60 -3.22 0.89
CA PHE A 175 -3.45 -2.08 1.18
C PHE A 175 -3.80 -2.09 2.67
N PHE A 176 -3.69 -0.93 3.29
CA PHE A 176 -4.13 -0.69 4.65
C PHE A 176 -5.44 0.08 4.62
N SER A 177 -6.35 -0.23 5.53
CA SER A 177 -7.61 0.48 5.66
C SER A 177 -7.86 0.75 7.14
N ALA A 178 -7.93 2.02 7.51
CA ALA A 178 -8.29 2.41 8.85
C ALA A 178 -9.68 1.86 9.21
N TYR A 179 -9.80 1.23 10.37
CA TYR A 179 -11.08 0.75 10.85
C TYR A 179 -12.02 1.93 11.13
N VAL A 180 -13.21 1.87 10.55
CA VAL A 180 -14.29 2.83 10.79
C VAL A 180 -15.38 2.15 11.61
N PRO A 181 -15.63 2.57 12.85
CA PRO A 181 -16.65 1.97 13.70
C PRO A 181 -18.05 2.29 13.18
N VAL A 182 -18.79 1.30 12.72
CA VAL A 182 -20.20 1.45 12.27
C VAL A 182 -21.18 0.66 13.09
N VAL A 183 -20.72 -0.35 13.84
CA VAL A 183 -21.51 -1.24 14.66
C VAL A 183 -20.99 -1.23 16.09
N GLU A 184 -21.89 -1.23 17.10
CA GLU A 184 -21.53 -1.43 18.49
C GLU A 184 -21.25 -2.91 18.72
N SER A 185 -20.08 -3.23 19.25
CA SER A 185 -19.71 -4.61 19.59
C SER A 185 -18.67 -4.59 20.71
N ALA A 186 -18.80 -5.51 21.66
CA ALA A 186 -17.80 -5.69 22.72
C ALA A 186 -16.42 -6.17 22.20
N LEU A 187 -16.36 -6.68 20.97
CA LEU A 187 -15.16 -7.19 20.32
C LEU A 187 -14.44 -6.14 19.46
N LEU A 188 -15.04 -4.97 19.28
CA LEU A 188 -14.56 -3.91 18.38
C LEU A 188 -14.40 -2.60 19.16
N PRO A 189 -13.54 -1.68 18.68
CA PRO A 189 -13.50 -0.33 19.23
C PRO A 189 -14.87 0.35 19.18
N SER A 190 -15.19 1.17 20.19
CA SER A 190 -16.48 1.84 20.30
C SER A 190 -16.77 2.74 19.09
N LYS A 191 -18.04 3.02 18.83
CA LYS A 191 -18.47 3.90 17.73
C LYS A 191 -17.90 5.32 17.80
N GLU A 192 -17.55 5.77 19.00
CA GLU A 192 -16.95 7.09 19.22
C GLU A 192 -15.46 7.13 18.88
N THR A 193 -14.82 5.97 18.69
CA THR A 193 -13.40 5.87 18.34
C THR A 193 -13.17 6.44 16.95
N LYS A 194 -12.32 7.47 16.86
CA LYS A 194 -11.95 8.05 15.56
C LYS A 194 -11.12 7.05 14.75
N PRO A 195 -11.43 6.90 13.45
CA PRO A 195 -10.62 6.06 12.56
C PRO A 195 -9.14 6.48 12.60
N PRO A 196 -8.20 5.53 12.70
CA PRO A 196 -6.77 5.82 12.83
C PRO A 196 -6.12 6.18 11.48
N LEU A 197 -6.64 7.20 10.79
CA LEU A 197 -6.20 7.62 9.45
C LEU A 197 -4.72 7.98 9.39
N LEU A 198 -4.20 8.64 10.43
CA LEU A 198 -2.80 9.01 10.48
C LEU A 198 -1.88 7.78 10.62
N ARG A 199 -2.32 6.77 11.39
CA ARG A 199 -1.63 5.48 11.51
C ARG A 199 -1.61 4.74 10.16
N GLU A 200 -2.75 4.70 9.47
CA GLU A 200 -2.83 4.16 8.11
C GLU A 200 -1.84 4.86 7.17
N HIS A 201 -1.80 6.19 7.21
CA HIS A 201 -0.87 6.98 6.41
C HIS A 201 0.61 6.64 6.73
N ARG A 202 0.98 6.49 8.02
CA ARG A 202 2.33 6.08 8.42
C ARG A 202 2.69 4.68 7.93
N LEU A 203 1.76 3.76 7.97
CA LEU A 203 1.95 2.41 7.43
C LEU A 203 2.15 2.43 5.91
N TYR A 204 1.42 3.25 5.15
CA TYR A 204 1.68 3.44 3.73
C TYR A 204 3.05 4.05 3.44
N GLN A 205 3.51 5.01 4.25
CA GLN A 205 4.85 5.54 4.12
C GLN A 205 5.92 4.47 4.40
N ALA A 206 5.73 3.66 5.44
CA ALA A 206 6.63 2.55 5.77
C ALA A 206 6.63 1.45 4.69
N ASP A 207 5.47 1.09 4.16
CA ASP A 207 5.35 0.17 3.01
C ASP A 207 6.18 0.65 1.82
N TRP A 208 6.17 1.96 1.55
CA TRP A 208 6.99 2.55 0.50
C TRP A 208 8.48 2.40 0.76
N LEU A 209 8.92 2.54 2.03
CA LEU A 209 10.30 2.32 2.44
C LEU A 209 10.73 0.86 2.27
N LEU A 210 9.88 -0.10 2.63
CA LEU A 210 10.14 -1.53 2.42
C LEU A 210 10.33 -1.85 0.93
N ARG A 211 9.42 -1.38 0.09
CA ARG A 211 9.39 -1.77 -1.33
C ARG A 211 10.45 -1.10 -2.21
N PHE A 212 10.82 0.13 -1.92
CA PHE A 212 11.61 0.94 -2.85
C PHE A 212 12.91 1.51 -2.28
N TYR A 213 13.07 1.49 -0.96
CA TYR A 213 14.23 2.09 -0.29
C TYR A 213 15.13 1.06 0.39
N GLY A 214 14.78 -0.22 0.32
CA GLY A 214 15.56 -1.29 0.91
C GLY A 214 15.57 -1.30 2.44
N PHE A 215 14.56 -0.69 3.09
CA PHE A 215 14.37 -0.84 4.52
C PHE A 215 13.75 -2.18 4.86
N ARG A 216 14.04 -2.66 6.06
CA ARG A 216 13.37 -3.82 6.67
C ARG A 216 12.47 -3.37 7.81
N ALA A 217 11.47 -4.19 8.14
CA ALA A 217 10.54 -3.88 9.22
C ALA A 217 11.24 -3.64 10.56
N GLU A 218 12.25 -4.48 10.87
CA GLU A 218 13.05 -4.40 12.10
C GLU A 218 14.00 -3.19 12.17
N GLU A 219 14.31 -2.55 11.04
CA GLU A 219 15.03 -1.27 11.03
C GLU A 219 14.12 -0.10 11.39
N LEU A 220 12.84 -0.17 10.95
CA LEU A 220 11.88 0.91 11.17
C LEU A 220 11.26 0.89 12.55
N LEU A 221 11.03 -0.28 13.13
CA LEU A 221 10.40 -0.47 14.44
C LEU A 221 11.04 -1.66 15.16
N ASP A 222 10.97 -1.67 16.48
CA ASP A 222 11.47 -2.74 17.34
C ASP A 222 10.47 -3.04 18.48
N GLU A 223 10.78 -4.00 19.33
CA GLU A 223 9.89 -4.42 20.43
C GLU A 223 9.77 -3.34 21.53
N GLN A 224 10.72 -2.39 21.61
CA GLN A 224 10.67 -1.29 22.59
C GLN A 224 9.81 -0.13 22.06
N ALA A 225 9.79 0.06 20.73
CA ALA A 225 9.00 1.06 20.04
C ALA A 225 8.21 0.42 18.88
N PRO A 226 7.17 -0.40 19.18
CA PRO A 226 6.50 -1.23 18.19
C PRO A 226 5.49 -0.47 17.32
N SER A 227 5.26 0.82 17.57
CA SER A 227 4.33 1.66 16.81
C SER A 227 4.99 2.97 16.38
N PHE A 228 4.57 3.48 15.23
CA PHE A 228 5.08 4.75 14.71
C PHE A 228 4.63 5.95 15.56
N ASP A 229 5.51 6.93 15.68
CA ASP A 229 5.14 8.25 16.18
C ASP A 229 4.24 8.93 15.12
N PRO A 230 2.99 9.25 15.43
CA PRO A 230 2.10 9.88 14.47
C PRO A 230 2.55 11.26 13.99
N ARG A 231 3.43 11.94 14.77
CA ARG A 231 3.91 13.30 14.48
C ARG A 231 4.97 13.34 13.40
N LEU A 232 5.68 12.22 13.12
CA LEU A 232 6.79 12.14 12.18
C LEU A 232 6.60 11.05 11.13
N ASP A 233 7.17 11.27 9.95
CA ASP A 233 7.24 10.17 8.98
C ASP A 233 8.23 9.08 9.44
N PRO A 234 8.01 7.82 9.03
CA PRO A 234 8.84 6.69 9.46
C PRO A 234 10.33 6.85 9.15
N LYS A 235 10.70 7.53 8.07
CA LYS A 235 12.08 7.74 7.68
C LYS A 235 12.77 8.78 8.57
N CYS A 236 12.05 9.83 8.97
CA CYS A 236 12.54 10.77 9.98
C CYS A 236 12.70 10.11 11.34
N CYS A 237 11.74 9.26 11.75
CA CYS A 237 11.84 8.49 12.98
C CYS A 237 13.09 7.59 12.98
N TRP A 238 13.36 6.91 11.88
CA TRP A 238 14.56 6.10 11.72
C TRP A 238 15.82 6.95 11.85
N ALA A 239 15.90 8.08 11.14
CA ALA A 239 17.08 8.95 11.14
C ALA A 239 17.40 9.51 12.52
N LEU A 240 16.40 9.88 13.32
CA LEU A 240 16.57 10.35 14.70
C LEU A 240 17.11 9.27 15.66
N ARG A 241 16.85 8.00 15.37
CA ARG A 241 17.38 6.87 16.15
C ARG A 241 18.76 6.41 15.72
N HIS A 242 19.24 6.89 14.56
CA HIS A 242 20.54 6.54 14.00
C HIS A 242 21.41 7.78 13.76
N PRO A 243 21.70 8.60 14.79
CA PRO A 243 22.44 9.85 14.64
C PRO A 243 23.87 9.61 14.09
N ASP A 244 24.49 8.47 14.44
CA ASP A 244 25.84 8.12 13.99
C ASP A 244 25.95 7.84 12.48
N PHE A 245 24.82 7.58 11.81
CA PHE A 245 24.77 7.41 10.36
C PHE A 245 24.91 8.76 9.63
N PHE A 246 24.66 9.87 10.29
CA PHE A 246 24.57 11.20 9.70
C PHE A 246 25.70 12.12 10.17
N PRO A 247 26.08 13.13 9.39
CA PRO A 247 25.55 13.53 8.09
C PRO A 247 26.08 12.69 6.92
N VAL A 248 25.27 12.54 5.88
CA VAL A 248 25.62 11.82 4.65
C VAL A 248 26.20 12.82 3.62
N GLU A 249 27.44 12.59 3.15
CA GLU A 249 28.07 13.41 2.10
C GLU A 249 27.56 13.04 0.71
N VAL A 250 26.79 13.92 0.08
CA VAL A 250 26.09 13.64 -1.19
C VAL A 250 27.04 13.33 -2.35
N ASN A 251 28.28 13.87 -2.33
CA ASN A 251 29.25 13.65 -3.39
C ASN A 251 29.98 12.29 -3.29
N ARG A 252 29.87 11.58 -2.15
CA ARG A 252 30.57 10.32 -1.88
C ARG A 252 29.65 9.14 -1.63
N ALA A 253 28.50 9.39 -0.98
CA ALA A 253 27.57 8.36 -0.54
C ALA A 253 27.12 7.46 -1.69
N ASP A 254 26.93 6.19 -1.42
CA ASP A 254 26.27 5.26 -2.35
C ASP A 254 24.75 5.53 -2.45
N TYR A 255 24.09 4.74 -3.29
CA TYR A 255 22.66 4.90 -3.53
C TYR A 255 21.83 4.59 -2.27
N GLU A 256 22.20 3.56 -1.56
CA GLU A 256 21.54 3.07 -0.36
C GLU A 256 21.65 4.10 0.76
N ALA A 257 22.82 4.67 0.98
CA ALA A 257 23.01 5.72 1.98
C ALA A 257 22.21 6.99 1.64
N LEU A 258 22.16 7.39 0.37
CA LEU A 258 21.33 8.52 -0.06
C LEU A 258 19.84 8.25 0.23
N LEU A 259 19.36 7.02 0.02
CA LEU A 259 17.98 6.65 0.32
C LEU A 259 17.63 6.68 1.81
N ARG A 260 18.61 6.60 2.70
CA ARG A 260 18.41 6.74 4.16
C ARG A 260 18.12 8.18 4.58
N VAL A 261 18.55 9.17 3.80
CA VAL A 261 18.40 10.60 4.13
C VAL A 261 16.92 11.04 4.04
N PRO A 262 16.31 11.57 5.13
CA PRO A 262 14.99 12.18 5.06
C PRO A 262 14.93 13.29 4.01
N GLY A 263 13.86 13.33 3.24
CA GLY A 263 13.73 14.31 2.14
C GLY A 263 14.39 13.91 0.82
N LEU A 264 15.14 12.80 0.78
CA LEU A 264 15.63 12.20 -0.47
C LEU A 264 14.75 11.00 -0.89
N GLY A 265 14.32 11.03 -2.14
CA GLY A 265 13.59 9.93 -2.76
C GLY A 265 14.44 9.18 -3.80
N VAL A 266 13.92 8.08 -4.31
CA VAL A 266 14.55 7.25 -5.37
C VAL A 266 14.98 8.09 -6.58
N VAL A 267 14.11 9.01 -7.02
CA VAL A 267 14.39 9.89 -8.18
C VAL A 267 15.52 10.86 -7.86
N SER A 268 15.46 11.51 -6.68
CA SER A 268 16.49 12.48 -6.26
C SER A 268 17.84 11.80 -6.06
N ALA A 269 17.89 10.62 -5.45
CA ALA A 269 19.13 9.85 -5.29
C ALA A 269 19.77 9.51 -6.64
N ARG A 270 19.00 9.02 -7.61
CA ARG A 270 19.49 8.74 -8.96
C ARG A 270 20.01 9.99 -9.67
N ARG A 271 19.30 11.13 -9.55
CA ARG A 271 19.74 12.41 -10.13
C ARG A 271 21.04 12.90 -9.49
N ILE A 272 21.21 12.76 -8.18
CA ILE A 272 22.45 13.08 -7.48
C ILE A 272 23.62 12.24 -8.02
N LEU A 273 23.43 10.90 -8.11
CA LEU A 273 24.47 9.99 -8.63
C LEU A 273 24.87 10.32 -10.08
N THR A 274 23.92 10.76 -10.89
CA THR A 274 24.21 11.18 -12.27
C THR A 274 24.89 12.53 -12.30
N ALA A 275 24.37 13.54 -11.62
CA ALA A 275 24.84 14.91 -11.67
C ALA A 275 26.26 15.07 -11.11
N ARG A 276 26.61 14.36 -10.03
CA ARG A 276 27.96 14.44 -9.42
C ARG A 276 29.09 13.91 -10.32
N ARG A 277 28.76 13.16 -11.39
CA ARG A 277 29.76 12.72 -12.40
C ARG A 277 30.32 13.89 -13.22
N SER A 278 29.53 14.95 -13.37
CA SER A 278 29.95 16.15 -14.11
C SER A 278 30.67 17.17 -13.23
N GLY A 279 30.72 16.97 -11.91
CA GLY A 279 31.39 17.82 -10.95
C GLY A 279 30.76 17.77 -9.57
N PRO A 280 31.44 18.29 -8.54
CA PRO A 280 30.97 18.25 -7.17
C PRO A 280 29.70 19.10 -6.99
N LEU A 281 28.68 18.51 -6.38
CA LEU A 281 27.44 19.19 -6.06
C LEU A 281 27.59 20.08 -4.84
N ARG A 282 26.92 21.23 -4.86
CA ARG A 282 26.75 22.13 -3.71
C ARG A 282 25.34 22.04 -3.16
N LEU A 283 25.09 22.54 -1.96
CA LEU A 283 23.77 22.50 -1.32
C LEU A 283 22.70 23.17 -2.18
N GLU A 284 23.04 24.27 -2.86
CA GLU A 284 22.12 25.02 -3.71
C GLU A 284 21.67 24.25 -4.97
N ASN A 285 22.41 23.19 -5.35
CA ASN A 285 22.06 22.34 -6.47
C ASN A 285 20.96 21.31 -6.10
N LEU A 286 20.88 20.91 -4.82
CA LEU A 286 20.06 19.79 -4.38
C LEU A 286 18.56 19.99 -4.59
N PRO A 287 17.96 21.18 -4.36
CA PRO A 287 16.55 21.41 -4.65
C PRO A 287 16.19 21.15 -6.12
N LYS A 288 17.06 21.53 -7.06
CA LYS A 288 16.88 21.32 -8.50
C LYS A 288 16.88 19.83 -8.88
N LEU A 289 17.50 18.99 -8.05
CA LEU A 289 17.53 17.53 -8.20
C LEU A 289 16.32 16.84 -7.52
N GLY A 290 15.43 17.64 -6.91
CA GLY A 290 14.21 17.14 -6.26
C GLY A 290 14.38 16.77 -4.78
N VAL A 291 15.44 17.26 -4.12
CA VAL A 291 15.67 17.07 -2.69
C VAL A 291 14.78 18.00 -1.89
N VAL A 292 14.02 17.47 -0.93
CA VAL A 292 13.19 18.25 0.00
C VAL A 292 14.08 18.80 1.12
N MET A 293 14.71 19.95 0.88
CA MET A 293 15.71 20.55 1.79
C MET A 293 15.16 20.83 3.18
N LYS A 294 13.86 21.16 3.33
CA LYS A 294 13.22 21.35 4.64
C LYS A 294 13.44 20.18 5.62
N ARG A 295 13.62 18.95 5.10
CA ARG A 295 13.95 17.75 5.88
C ARG A 295 15.43 17.38 5.74
N ALA A 296 15.95 17.38 4.50
CA ALA A 296 17.26 16.82 4.18
C ALA A 296 18.45 17.63 4.77
N GLN A 297 18.32 18.93 4.93
CA GLN A 297 19.38 19.82 5.41
C GLN A 297 20.00 19.41 6.76
N TYR A 298 19.24 18.69 7.59
CA TYR A 298 19.69 18.22 8.90
C TYR A 298 20.53 16.94 8.85
N PHE A 299 20.54 16.25 7.70
CA PHE A 299 21.06 14.89 7.58
C PHE A 299 22.10 14.71 6.48
N LEU A 300 22.48 15.79 5.78
CA LEU A 300 23.42 15.70 4.67
C LEU A 300 24.46 16.82 4.66
N THR A 301 25.57 16.53 3.99
CA THR A 301 26.59 17.52 3.61
C THR A 301 26.80 17.52 2.10
N ALA A 302 27.32 18.64 1.60
CA ALA A 302 27.83 18.75 0.24
C ALA A 302 29.22 19.44 0.30
N ASN A 303 30.26 18.74 -0.14
CA ASN A 303 31.67 19.14 0.00
C ASN A 303 32.06 19.40 1.48
N GLY A 304 31.59 18.57 2.39
CA GLY A 304 31.83 18.67 3.82
C GLY A 304 31.11 19.84 4.53
N ARG A 305 30.23 20.55 3.84
CA ARG A 305 29.46 21.67 4.41
C ARG A 305 27.99 21.29 4.60
N MET A 306 27.44 21.69 5.74
CA MET A 306 25.99 21.65 6.03
C MET A 306 25.37 23.01 5.74
N ALA A 307 24.04 23.06 5.76
CA ALA A 307 23.31 24.33 5.67
C ALA A 307 23.61 25.20 6.90
N ASP A 308 23.79 26.52 6.68
CA ASP A 308 24.12 27.47 7.74
C ASP A 308 22.97 27.65 8.76
N GLY A 309 23.34 27.97 10.00
CA GLY A 309 22.38 28.30 11.06
C GLY A 309 21.64 27.11 11.70
N LEU A 310 22.01 25.88 11.37
CA LEU A 310 21.40 24.68 11.97
C LEU A 310 21.94 24.46 13.41
N ARG A 311 20.99 24.32 14.35
CA ARG A 311 21.31 23.88 15.72
C ARG A 311 21.04 22.39 15.84
N PHE A 312 22.06 21.62 16.26
CA PHE A 312 22.05 20.15 16.35
C PHE A 312 21.81 19.63 17.77
N THR A 313 20.93 20.22 18.53
CA THR A 313 20.41 19.50 19.70
C THR A 313 19.29 18.58 19.26
N GLN A 314 19.24 17.39 19.86
CA GLN A 314 18.20 16.39 19.51
C GLN A 314 16.78 16.99 19.62
N ASP A 315 16.54 17.81 20.64
CA ASP A 315 15.27 18.50 20.86
C ASP A 315 14.96 19.55 19.79
N SER A 316 15.96 20.32 19.32
CA SER A 316 15.73 21.32 18.27
C SER A 316 15.47 20.65 16.92
N LEU A 317 16.17 19.57 16.61
CA LEU A 317 15.97 18.78 15.42
C LEU A 317 14.57 18.15 15.39
N LEU A 318 14.15 17.52 16.49
CA LEU A 318 12.81 16.94 16.62
C LEU A 318 11.72 17.99 16.41
N ARG A 319 11.79 19.15 17.08
CA ARG A 319 10.81 20.23 16.93
C ARG A 319 10.73 20.74 15.48
N ASN A 320 11.88 20.96 14.85
CA ASN A 320 11.93 21.43 13.46
C ASN A 320 11.31 20.41 12.50
N LEU A 321 11.60 19.11 12.67
CA LEU A 321 11.03 18.07 11.84
C LEU A 321 9.51 17.94 12.03
N ILE A 322 9.01 18.03 13.27
CA ILE A 322 7.56 18.03 13.55
C ILE A 322 6.90 19.24 12.87
N THR A 323 7.47 20.44 12.95
CA THR A 323 6.93 21.64 12.31
C THR A 323 6.85 21.47 10.78
N VAL A 324 7.92 20.92 10.18
CA VAL A 324 7.95 20.62 8.74
C VAL A 324 6.87 19.60 8.39
N GLU A 325 6.72 18.55 9.18
CA GLU A 325 5.72 17.50 8.93
C GLU A 325 4.30 18.04 9.00
N GLN A 326 3.99 18.84 10.01
CA GLN A 326 2.68 19.51 10.14
C GLN A 326 2.37 20.40 8.94
N SER A 327 3.38 21.07 8.37
CA SER A 327 3.21 21.90 7.17
C SER A 327 2.95 21.11 5.88
N LEU A 328 3.23 19.81 5.88
CA LEU A 328 3.09 18.91 4.73
C LEU A 328 1.85 18.00 4.81
N LEU A 329 1.28 17.86 6.01
CA LEU A 329 0.00 17.17 6.15
C LEU A 329 -1.09 18.01 5.45
N PRO A 330 -2.05 17.35 4.78
CA PRO A 330 -3.22 18.06 4.28
C PRO A 330 -3.80 18.86 5.44
N GLN A 331 -3.89 20.18 5.27
CA GLN A 331 -4.71 21.01 6.17
C GLN A 331 -6.11 20.36 6.15
N PRO A 332 -6.81 20.27 7.30
CA PRO A 332 -8.21 19.91 7.27
C PRO A 332 -8.84 20.81 6.22
N GLU A 333 -9.30 20.22 5.13
CA GLU A 333 -10.00 20.97 4.09
C GLU A 333 -11.01 21.84 4.82
N MET A 334 -10.96 23.16 4.56
CA MET A 334 -12.09 24.01 4.91
C MET A 334 -13.28 23.32 4.26
N ARG A 335 -14.12 22.68 5.09
CA ARG A 335 -15.30 21.98 4.65
C ARG A 335 -16.03 22.97 3.77
N GLN A 336 -16.07 22.70 2.49
CA GLN A 336 -16.89 23.48 1.58
C GLN A 336 -18.31 23.24 2.09
N LEU A 337 -18.83 24.23 2.83
CA LEU A 337 -20.19 24.18 3.35
C LEU A 337 -21.09 24.00 2.15
N SER A 338 -21.81 22.89 2.11
CA SER A 338 -22.87 22.71 1.14
C SER A 338 -23.88 23.84 1.39
N LEU A 339 -24.45 24.38 0.32
CA LEU A 339 -25.53 25.36 0.38
C LEU A 339 -26.74 24.87 1.23
N PHE A 340 -26.72 23.63 1.69
CA PHE A 340 -27.79 22.96 2.45
C PHE A 340 -27.35 22.51 3.86
N ASP A 341 -26.15 22.85 4.31
CA ASP A 341 -25.66 22.45 5.66
C ASP A 341 -26.37 23.23 6.81
N ASP A 342 -27.12 24.29 6.53
CA ASP A 342 -27.88 25.09 7.51
C ASP A 342 -29.39 24.75 7.57
N ALA A 343 -29.81 23.64 6.98
CA ALA A 343 -31.21 23.24 6.94
C ALA A 343 -31.48 21.93 7.70
N VAL A 344 -31.11 21.85 9.01
CA VAL A 344 -31.75 20.94 10.00
C VAL A 344 -31.78 21.62 11.35
#